data_e402b6b31109eeec921b1d0221b7cab2
#
_entry.id   e402b6b31109eeec921b1d0221b7cab2
#
_cell.length_a   1.000
_cell.length_b   1.000
_cell.length_c   1.000
_cell.angle_alpha   90.00
_cell.angle_beta   90.00
_cell.angle_gamma   90.00
#
_symmetry.space_group_name_H-M   'P 1'
#
loop_
_entity.id
_entity.type
_entity.pdbx_description
1 polymer ?
#
loop_
_entity_poly.entity_id
_entity_poly.type
_entity_poly.pdbx_seq_one_letter_code
_entity_poly.pdbx_strand_id
1 'polypeptide(L)'
;LKYIMAHDLGTTGDKATLFSQTGSLVASSFAGYETFYPGPGMVEQDPEAWWTAFCKTTSEILQMAEIDRKEISALSISGQMMAVVPVDRSGKLLRRSIIWADSRSSEQVRELLAKVPASDLYKITGSRLSPTYQGLKIAWLKKYEPDLYERTFKFLQAKDYINLRLTGRFATDFSDAVMTALFDISSLTWSEELISALGIESSKLPDVHASITDLGEIRKEVAADLGLPSSCKVILGAGDGCSAAVGAGAVEVGDTYLYLGSSAWISTITEEPLLDKEMRVFSGAHAVNGLYFPSGTMQAAGTSYSWIKETLYGVGSMKESDRDIYSYLDTLLCQSHRHSESILYLPYLLGERSPMWNSNARGTLIGLSASHKKIDIVRAVIEGVSMNLKWILESLEESLPIGKIRVIGGVIKSRIWKRMISTILGKTITIPQNVDEATSIGAAMIAGVGVGLFDFSAVRNFVVDVEEIEPIGEQQEDYLKLYGLFKESYHALEKTFEELNGVRRG
;
A
#
# COMPACT_ATOMS: atom_id res chain seq x y z
N LEU A 1 30.46 -3.19 -12.59
CA LEU A 1 28.99 -3.13 -12.53
C LEU A 1 28.57 -2.72 -11.12
N LYS A 2 27.71 -1.71 -10.98
CA LYS A 2 27.25 -1.28 -9.66
C LYS A 2 25.97 -2.03 -9.28
N TYR A 3 25.79 -2.23 -7.98
CA TYR A 3 24.63 -2.90 -7.42
C TYR A 3 23.92 -2.01 -6.39
N ILE A 4 22.63 -2.27 -6.23
CA ILE A 4 21.74 -1.55 -5.34
C ILE A 4 21.01 -2.59 -4.47
N MET A 5 21.06 -2.40 -3.16
CA MET A 5 20.31 -3.21 -2.22
C MET A 5 19.02 -2.50 -1.86
N ALA A 6 17.90 -3.18 -1.97
CA ALA A 6 16.60 -2.66 -1.58
C ALA A 6 15.94 -3.59 -0.57
N HIS A 7 15.32 -2.99 0.45
CA HIS A 7 14.52 -3.70 1.43
C HIS A 7 13.07 -3.25 1.33
N ASP A 8 12.15 -4.20 1.42
CA ASP A 8 10.72 -3.96 1.59
C ASP A 8 10.31 -4.45 2.99
N LEU A 9 10.25 -3.51 3.92
CA LEU A 9 9.90 -3.73 5.32
C LEU A 9 8.36 -3.74 5.46
N GLY A 10 7.76 -4.86 5.07
CA GLY A 10 6.31 -5.04 5.03
C GLY A 10 5.69 -5.41 6.39
N THR A 11 4.40 -5.74 6.40
CA THR A 11 3.68 -6.14 7.63
C THR A 11 4.08 -7.53 8.13
N THR A 12 4.41 -8.46 7.24
CA THR A 12 4.69 -9.87 7.60
C THR A 12 6.16 -10.19 7.71
N GLY A 13 7.05 -9.35 7.18
CA GLY A 13 8.48 -9.58 7.15
C GLY A 13 9.23 -8.55 6.33
N ASP A 14 10.54 -8.64 6.36
CA ASP A 14 11.47 -7.91 5.52
C ASP A 14 11.84 -8.74 4.30
N LYS A 15 11.69 -8.16 3.12
CA LYS A 15 12.14 -8.72 1.85
C LYS A 15 13.31 -7.90 1.34
N ALA A 16 14.51 -8.47 1.35
CA ALA A 16 15.68 -7.86 0.74
C ALA A 16 15.84 -8.33 -0.71
N THR A 17 16.30 -7.44 -1.57
CA THR A 17 16.61 -7.71 -2.98
C THR A 17 17.89 -6.99 -3.37
N LEU A 18 18.64 -7.59 -4.27
CA LEU A 18 19.83 -6.99 -4.89
C LEU A 18 19.62 -6.84 -6.37
N PHE A 19 19.70 -5.63 -6.86
CA PHE A 19 19.60 -5.32 -8.29
C PHE A 19 20.93 -4.83 -8.84
N SER A 20 21.21 -5.17 -10.11
CA SER A 20 22.24 -4.48 -10.86
C SER A 20 21.76 -3.09 -11.28
N GLN A 21 22.67 -2.18 -11.57
CA GLN A 21 22.35 -0.84 -12.12
C GLN A 21 21.58 -0.90 -13.45
N THR A 22 21.53 -2.05 -14.10
CA THR A 22 20.80 -2.28 -15.36
C THR A 22 19.42 -2.90 -15.17
N GLY A 23 18.97 -3.08 -13.91
CA GLY A 23 17.63 -3.56 -13.57
C GLY A 23 17.50 -5.07 -13.37
N SER A 24 18.60 -5.84 -13.51
CA SER A 24 18.54 -7.28 -13.30
C SER A 24 18.46 -7.62 -11.81
N LEU A 25 17.50 -8.43 -11.40
CA LEU A 25 17.42 -9.00 -10.05
C LEU A 25 18.51 -10.08 -9.90
N VAL A 26 19.40 -9.89 -8.93
CA VAL A 26 20.56 -10.77 -8.68
C VAL A 26 20.24 -11.78 -7.57
N ALA A 27 19.65 -11.32 -6.48
CA ALA A 27 19.31 -12.15 -5.33
C ALA A 27 18.08 -11.56 -4.59
N SER A 28 17.34 -12.44 -3.91
CA SER A 28 16.21 -12.07 -3.05
C SER A 28 16.17 -12.96 -1.84
N SER A 29 15.83 -12.40 -0.67
CA SER A 29 15.65 -13.12 0.59
C SER A 29 14.49 -12.54 1.37
N PHE A 30 13.84 -13.36 2.22
CA PHE A 30 12.73 -12.97 3.08
C PHE A 30 12.89 -13.49 4.50
N ALA A 31 12.61 -12.65 5.48
CA ALA A 31 12.56 -13.02 6.89
C ALA A 31 11.32 -12.44 7.55
N GLY A 32 10.48 -13.32 8.12
CA GLY A 32 9.27 -12.94 8.83
C GLY A 32 9.51 -12.46 10.26
N TYR A 33 8.55 -11.72 10.81
CA TYR A 33 8.49 -11.32 12.22
C TYR A 33 7.06 -11.35 12.76
N GLU A 34 6.94 -11.36 14.08
CA GLU A 34 5.68 -11.52 14.78
C GLU A 34 4.89 -10.21 14.89
N THR A 35 3.57 -10.34 14.83
CA THR A 35 2.61 -9.26 15.12
C THR A 35 1.87 -9.58 16.42
N PHE A 36 1.75 -8.60 17.31
CA PHE A 36 1.13 -8.71 18.62
C PHE A 36 -0.23 -8.02 18.62
N TYR A 37 -1.20 -8.64 19.33
CA TYR A 37 -2.57 -8.15 19.47
C TYR A 37 -2.90 -7.92 20.96
N PRO A 38 -2.43 -6.82 21.59
CA PRO A 38 -2.58 -6.62 23.05
C PRO A 38 -4.02 -6.45 23.52
N GLY A 39 -4.92 -6.04 22.64
CA GLY A 39 -6.34 -5.83 22.95
C GLY A 39 -7.17 -5.58 21.69
N PRO A 40 -8.48 -5.39 21.85
CA PRO A 40 -9.37 -5.11 20.71
C PRO A 40 -8.93 -3.87 19.94
N GLY A 41 -8.70 -4.02 18.63
CA GLY A 41 -8.24 -2.94 17.75
C GLY A 41 -6.79 -2.48 17.98
N MET A 42 -6.02 -3.17 18.83
CA MET A 42 -4.62 -2.89 19.09
C MET A 42 -3.73 -3.85 18.32
N VAL A 43 -2.77 -3.31 17.57
CA VAL A 43 -1.83 -4.10 16.76
C VAL A 43 -0.43 -3.50 16.86
N GLU A 44 0.51 -4.31 17.32
CA GLU A 44 1.88 -3.88 17.59
C GLU A 44 2.91 -4.81 16.99
N GLN A 45 4.09 -4.28 16.69
CA GLN A 45 5.27 -5.06 16.29
C GLN A 45 6.50 -4.58 17.05
N ASP A 46 7.52 -5.45 17.13
CA ASP A 46 8.79 -5.11 17.76
C ASP A 46 9.78 -4.58 16.70
N PRO A 47 10.19 -3.29 16.74
CA PRO A 47 11.19 -2.75 15.81
C PRO A 47 12.56 -3.44 15.89
N GLU A 48 12.92 -4.07 17.02
CA GLU A 48 14.13 -4.89 17.11
C GLU A 48 14.01 -6.19 16.28
N ALA A 49 12.79 -6.75 16.15
CA ALA A 49 12.56 -7.88 15.25
C ALA A 49 12.67 -7.43 13.77
N TRP A 50 12.26 -6.21 13.42
CA TRP A 50 12.49 -5.65 12.08
C TRP A 50 13.98 -5.54 11.77
N TRP A 51 14.77 -4.99 12.72
CA TRP A 51 16.21 -4.89 12.59
C TRP A 51 16.89 -6.26 12.44
N THR A 52 16.45 -7.24 13.22
CA THR A 52 16.94 -8.61 13.14
C THR A 52 16.65 -9.24 11.78
N ALA A 53 15.43 -9.06 11.25
CA ALA A 53 15.05 -9.55 9.92
C ALA A 53 15.87 -8.85 8.82
N PHE A 54 16.04 -7.53 8.90
CA PHE A 54 16.87 -6.74 8.00
C PHE A 54 18.33 -7.25 7.98
N CYS A 55 18.94 -7.48 9.13
CA CYS A 55 20.30 -8.02 9.22
C CYS A 55 20.39 -9.42 8.59
N LYS A 56 19.40 -10.27 8.86
CA LYS A 56 19.34 -11.64 8.35
C LYS A 56 19.25 -11.64 6.82
N THR A 57 18.28 -10.92 6.26
CA THR A 57 18.06 -10.87 4.79
C THR A 57 19.24 -10.25 4.06
N THR A 58 19.85 -9.18 4.62
CA THR A 58 21.11 -8.60 4.13
C THR A 58 22.21 -9.66 4.05
N SER A 59 22.44 -10.41 5.15
CA SER A 59 23.47 -11.45 5.20
C SER A 59 23.24 -12.56 4.20
N GLU A 60 21.98 -13.02 4.06
CA GLU A 60 21.61 -14.07 3.11
C GLU A 60 21.83 -13.62 1.66
N ILE A 61 21.47 -12.38 1.29
CA ILE A 61 21.75 -11.80 -0.03
C ILE A 61 23.25 -11.78 -0.33
N LEU A 62 24.06 -11.31 0.64
CA LEU A 62 25.51 -11.24 0.47
C LEU A 62 26.20 -12.63 0.37
N GLN A 63 25.54 -13.68 0.82
CA GLN A 63 26.00 -15.07 0.67
C GLN A 63 25.58 -15.66 -0.69
N MET A 64 24.38 -15.33 -1.17
CA MET A 64 23.84 -15.81 -2.44
C MET A 64 24.43 -15.12 -3.65
N ALA A 65 24.76 -13.82 -3.51
CA ALA A 65 25.23 -13.03 -4.64
C ALA A 65 26.76 -13.25 -4.88
N GLU A 66 27.11 -13.74 -6.05
CA GLU A 66 28.51 -13.89 -6.51
C GLU A 66 29.03 -12.54 -7.06
N ILE A 67 29.14 -11.52 -6.19
CA ILE A 67 29.60 -10.17 -6.55
C ILE A 67 30.71 -9.68 -5.62
N ASP A 68 31.49 -8.70 -6.08
CA ASP A 68 32.32 -7.90 -5.16
C ASP A 68 31.41 -6.95 -4.36
N ARG A 69 31.33 -7.16 -3.04
CA ARG A 69 30.52 -6.33 -2.12
C ARG A 69 30.84 -4.84 -2.21
N LYS A 70 32.08 -4.48 -2.59
CA LYS A 70 32.48 -3.08 -2.81
C LYS A 70 31.73 -2.38 -3.94
N GLU A 71 31.09 -3.16 -4.81
CA GLU A 71 30.26 -2.65 -5.91
C GLU A 71 28.83 -2.34 -5.48
N ILE A 72 28.40 -2.64 -4.22
CA ILE A 72 27.13 -2.20 -3.66
C ILE A 72 27.24 -0.72 -3.30
N SER A 73 26.61 0.12 -4.12
CA SER A 73 26.75 1.58 -4.06
C SER A 73 25.73 2.24 -3.14
N ALA A 74 24.54 1.68 -3.07
CA ALA A 74 23.44 2.27 -2.31
C ALA A 74 22.52 1.19 -1.70
N LEU A 75 21.87 1.59 -0.61
CA LEU A 75 20.80 0.87 0.07
C LEU A 75 19.63 1.82 0.28
N SER A 76 18.40 1.35 0.06
CA SER A 76 17.17 2.08 0.39
C SER A 76 16.08 1.12 0.89
N ILE A 77 15.11 1.68 1.59
CA ILE A 77 14.05 0.93 2.26
C ILE A 77 12.69 1.44 1.78
N SER A 78 11.85 0.53 1.30
CA SER A 78 10.40 0.65 1.26
C SER A 78 9.86 0.19 2.61
N GLY A 79 8.96 0.91 3.24
CA GLY A 79 8.46 0.53 4.56
C GLY A 79 6.96 0.63 4.72
N GLN A 80 6.38 -0.26 5.55
CA GLN A 80 5.00 -0.11 5.99
C GLN A 80 4.78 1.26 6.61
N MET A 81 3.72 1.94 6.18
CA MET A 81 3.45 3.32 6.55
C MET A 81 2.67 3.44 7.88
N MET A 82 2.55 4.65 8.41
CA MET A 82 1.72 4.97 9.59
C MET A 82 2.14 4.30 10.91
N ALA A 83 3.32 3.71 10.98
CA ALA A 83 3.87 3.16 12.22
C ALA A 83 4.26 4.28 13.21
N VAL A 84 4.21 4.00 14.51
CA VAL A 84 4.70 4.89 15.57
C VAL A 84 5.82 4.21 16.33
N VAL A 85 7.05 4.67 16.13
CA VAL A 85 8.26 4.15 16.77
C VAL A 85 8.85 5.24 17.66
N PRO A 86 8.54 5.25 18.98
CA PRO A 86 9.10 6.24 19.90
C PRO A 86 10.54 5.87 20.27
N VAL A 87 11.46 6.82 20.07
CA VAL A 87 12.87 6.66 20.40
C VAL A 87 13.39 7.82 21.27
N ASP A 88 14.37 7.56 22.11
CA ASP A 88 15.04 8.58 22.90
C ASP A 88 16.16 9.31 22.10
N ARG A 89 16.87 10.27 22.71
CA ARG A 89 17.94 11.03 22.07
C ARG A 89 19.13 10.18 21.60
N SER A 90 19.31 9.00 22.18
CA SER A 90 20.34 8.05 21.76
C SER A 90 19.90 7.15 20.61
N GLY A 91 18.63 7.23 20.21
CA GLY A 91 18.01 6.34 19.21
C GLY A 91 17.52 5.03 19.80
N LYS A 92 17.49 4.89 21.12
CA LYS A 92 17.01 3.68 21.80
C LYS A 92 15.48 3.63 21.74
N LEU A 93 14.97 2.46 21.35
CA LEU A 93 13.54 2.16 21.35
C LEU A 93 12.97 2.25 22.77
N LEU A 94 11.79 2.88 22.92
CA LEU A 94 11.11 3.03 24.20
C LEU A 94 9.95 2.04 24.42
N ARG A 95 9.36 1.53 23.33
CA ARG A 95 8.31 0.51 23.36
C ARG A 95 8.15 -0.15 21.98
N ARG A 96 7.35 -1.21 21.89
CA ARG A 96 6.88 -1.76 20.60
C ARG A 96 6.18 -0.67 19.78
N SER A 97 6.32 -0.78 18.46
CA SER A 97 5.65 0.09 17.50
C SER A 97 4.16 -0.21 17.43
N ILE A 98 3.34 0.84 17.39
CA ILE A 98 1.94 0.76 17.02
C ILE A 98 1.88 0.86 15.49
N ILE A 99 1.44 -0.20 14.79
CA ILE A 99 1.49 -0.27 13.33
C ILE A 99 0.20 0.22 12.65
N TRP A 100 0.19 0.25 11.32
CA TRP A 100 -0.91 0.79 10.50
C TRP A 100 -2.27 0.14 10.73
N ALA A 101 -2.32 -1.14 11.09
CA ALA A 101 -3.56 -1.89 11.33
C ALA A 101 -4.24 -1.55 12.67
N ASP A 102 -3.56 -0.77 13.53
CA ASP A 102 -4.06 -0.38 14.85
C ASP A 102 -5.07 0.75 14.76
N SER A 103 -6.19 0.61 15.45
CA SER A 103 -7.29 1.57 15.47
C SER A 103 -7.61 2.15 16.86
N ARG A 104 -6.68 1.99 17.85
CA ARG A 104 -6.89 2.44 19.24
C ARG A 104 -7.17 3.94 19.39
N SER A 105 -6.72 4.76 18.43
CA SER A 105 -6.85 6.22 18.47
C SER A 105 -8.18 6.77 17.91
N SER A 106 -9.24 5.96 17.93
CA SER A 106 -10.58 6.39 17.46
C SER A 106 -11.17 7.55 18.26
N GLU A 107 -10.78 7.74 19.51
CA GLU A 107 -11.16 8.89 20.32
C GLU A 107 -10.51 10.17 19.79
N GLN A 108 -9.21 10.12 19.44
CA GLN A 108 -8.45 11.24 18.93
C GLN A 108 -8.98 11.72 17.57
N VAL A 109 -9.57 10.81 16.76
CA VAL A 109 -10.31 11.20 15.54
C VAL A 109 -11.45 12.14 15.89
N ARG A 110 -12.29 11.80 16.89
CA ARG A 110 -13.41 12.64 17.30
C ARG A 110 -12.95 13.97 17.90
N GLU A 111 -11.89 13.94 18.70
CA GLU A 111 -11.30 15.15 19.32
C GLU A 111 -10.76 16.11 18.24
N LEU A 112 -10.10 15.59 17.20
CA LEU A 112 -9.58 16.43 16.11
C LEU A 112 -10.71 16.97 15.24
N LEU A 113 -11.70 16.16 14.86
CA LEU A 113 -12.84 16.59 14.06
C LEU A 113 -13.74 17.62 14.78
N ALA A 114 -13.72 17.66 16.11
CA ALA A 114 -14.39 18.71 16.89
C ALA A 114 -13.68 20.07 16.81
N LYS A 115 -12.40 20.10 16.42
CA LYS A 115 -11.57 21.31 16.32
C LYS A 115 -11.36 21.76 14.87
N VAL A 116 -11.19 20.80 13.95
CA VAL A 116 -10.91 21.04 12.53
C VAL A 116 -11.96 20.31 11.70
N PRO A 117 -12.73 21.02 10.85
CA PRO A 117 -13.72 20.39 9.97
C PRO A 117 -13.08 19.37 9.03
N ALA A 118 -13.79 18.26 8.74
CA ALA A 118 -13.26 17.18 7.88
C ALA A 118 -12.83 17.65 6.49
N SER A 119 -13.56 18.63 5.92
CA SER A 119 -13.22 19.22 4.61
C SER A 119 -11.90 19.98 4.64
N ASP A 120 -11.61 20.70 5.73
CA ASP A 120 -10.39 21.50 5.84
C ASP A 120 -9.19 20.58 6.15
N LEU A 121 -9.39 19.57 6.99
CA LEU A 121 -8.43 18.53 7.24
C LEU A 121 -8.03 17.81 5.94
N TYR A 122 -9.03 17.46 5.10
CA TYR A 122 -8.79 16.84 3.81
C TYR A 122 -8.01 17.76 2.86
N LYS A 123 -8.29 19.06 2.82
CA LYS A 123 -7.53 20.02 2.01
C LYS A 123 -6.06 20.13 2.42
N ILE A 124 -5.79 20.07 3.73
CA ILE A 124 -4.42 20.12 4.25
C ILE A 124 -3.69 18.81 3.97
N THR A 125 -4.30 17.67 4.29
CA THR A 125 -3.61 16.38 4.30
C THR A 125 -3.74 15.57 3.01
N GLY A 126 -4.67 15.93 2.14
CA GLY A 126 -5.05 15.12 0.96
C GLY A 126 -5.78 13.82 1.30
N SER A 127 -6.19 13.62 2.56
CA SER A 127 -6.73 12.32 3.01
C SER A 127 -7.88 12.48 3.99
N ARG A 128 -8.85 11.54 3.96
CA ARG A 128 -9.84 11.42 5.05
C ARG A 128 -9.14 10.95 6.33
N LEU A 129 -9.59 11.49 7.44
CA LEU A 129 -9.06 11.09 8.75
C LEU A 129 -9.43 9.64 9.09
N SER A 130 -8.44 8.90 9.56
CA SER A 130 -8.57 7.51 10.03
C SER A 130 -7.83 7.32 11.35
N PRO A 131 -8.33 6.49 12.27
CA PRO A 131 -7.61 6.19 13.52
C PRO A 131 -6.26 5.51 13.29
N THR A 132 -6.00 5.05 12.07
CA THR A 132 -4.75 4.37 11.71
C THR A 132 -3.58 5.31 11.49
N TYR A 133 -3.81 6.62 11.34
CA TYR A 133 -2.74 7.60 11.06
C TYR A 133 -1.84 7.86 12.27
N GLN A 134 -0.56 8.08 12.00
CA GLN A 134 0.50 8.18 13.01
C GLN A 134 0.22 9.29 14.05
N GLY A 135 -0.17 10.50 13.63
CA GLY A 135 -0.37 11.63 14.52
C GLY A 135 -1.45 11.38 15.57
N LEU A 136 -2.51 10.65 15.21
CA LEU A 136 -3.57 10.31 16.16
C LEU A 136 -3.09 9.30 17.22
N LYS A 137 -2.23 8.35 16.82
CA LYS A 137 -1.60 7.40 17.74
C LYS A 137 -0.58 8.10 18.66
N ILE A 138 0.14 9.12 18.15
CA ILE A 138 1.02 9.98 18.99
C ILE A 138 0.18 10.73 20.02
N ALA A 139 -0.96 11.31 19.64
CA ALA A 139 -1.88 11.97 20.57
C ALA A 139 -2.47 10.98 21.60
N TRP A 140 -2.75 9.74 21.19
CA TRP A 140 -3.13 8.67 22.10
C TRP A 140 -2.02 8.36 23.11
N LEU A 141 -0.76 8.23 22.67
CA LEU A 141 0.39 8.02 23.56
C LEU A 141 0.53 9.17 24.56
N LYS A 142 0.38 10.41 24.12
CA LYS A 142 0.43 11.59 25.00
C LYS A 142 -0.61 11.50 26.11
N LYS A 143 -1.81 11.02 25.80
CA LYS A 143 -2.94 10.94 26.75
C LYS A 143 -2.83 9.74 27.70
N TYR A 144 -2.46 8.58 27.19
CA TYR A 144 -2.54 7.31 27.93
C TYR A 144 -1.18 6.78 28.40
N GLU A 145 -0.07 7.26 27.82
CA GLU A 145 1.29 6.93 28.22
C GLU A 145 2.16 8.20 28.32
N PRO A 146 1.77 9.18 29.18
CA PRO A 146 2.42 10.50 29.23
C PRO A 146 3.92 10.43 29.54
N ASP A 147 4.36 9.57 30.46
CA ASP A 147 5.76 9.40 30.80
C ASP A 147 6.59 8.90 29.60
N LEU A 148 6.03 8.04 28.76
CA LEU A 148 6.68 7.61 27.53
C LEU A 148 6.74 8.75 26.52
N TYR A 149 5.63 9.49 26.35
CA TYR A 149 5.59 10.66 25.46
C TYR A 149 6.66 11.68 25.83
N GLU A 150 6.80 12.04 27.12
CA GLU A 150 7.82 12.99 27.59
C GLU A 150 9.25 12.50 27.31
N ARG A 151 9.54 11.21 27.52
CA ARG A 151 10.84 10.61 27.28
C ARG A 151 11.17 10.45 25.80
N THR A 152 10.16 10.52 24.92
CA THR A 152 10.36 10.37 23.49
C THR A 152 11.03 11.61 22.90
N PHE A 153 12.16 11.41 22.25
CA PHE A 153 12.85 12.45 21.49
C PHE A 153 12.25 12.63 20.11
N LYS A 154 12.03 11.51 19.36
CA LYS A 154 11.42 11.51 18.04
C LYS A 154 10.43 10.34 17.90
N PHE A 155 9.32 10.59 17.20
CA PHE A 155 8.40 9.56 16.71
C PHE A 155 8.75 9.27 15.26
N LEU A 156 9.24 8.08 14.98
CA LEU A 156 9.66 7.64 13.65
C LEU A 156 8.62 6.71 13.03
N GLN A 157 8.76 6.42 11.72
CA GLN A 157 8.06 5.35 11.04
C GLN A 157 8.96 4.11 10.91
N ALA A 158 8.46 3.03 10.29
CA ALA A 158 9.17 1.75 10.27
C ALA A 158 10.53 1.84 9.55
N LYS A 159 10.55 2.36 8.31
CA LYS A 159 11.81 2.54 7.55
C LYS A 159 12.74 3.55 8.20
N ASP A 160 12.18 4.60 8.83
CA ASP A 160 12.98 5.65 9.48
C ASP A 160 13.78 5.08 10.66
N TYR A 161 13.20 4.11 11.39
CA TYR A 161 13.90 3.41 12.47
C TYR A 161 15.10 2.61 11.95
N ILE A 162 14.95 1.90 10.83
CA ILE A 162 16.07 1.18 10.22
C ILE A 162 17.14 2.19 9.71
N ASN A 163 16.71 3.28 9.06
CA ASN A 163 17.61 4.35 8.63
C ASN A 163 18.38 4.98 9.81
N LEU A 164 17.71 5.21 10.95
CA LEU A 164 18.35 5.66 12.19
C LEU A 164 19.42 4.65 12.67
N ARG A 165 19.11 3.35 12.64
CA ARG A 165 20.06 2.29 13.02
C ARG A 165 21.29 2.28 12.09
N LEU A 166 21.09 2.50 10.79
CA LEU A 166 22.14 2.52 9.79
C LEU A 166 23.03 3.78 9.88
N THR A 167 22.42 4.96 10.07
CA THR A 167 23.11 6.26 9.87
C THR A 167 23.20 7.16 11.10
N GLY A 168 22.33 6.94 12.09
CA GLY A 168 22.15 7.85 13.23
C GLY A 168 21.30 9.09 12.91
N ARG A 169 20.64 9.17 11.74
CA ARG A 169 19.81 10.31 11.33
C ARG A 169 18.34 10.09 11.70
N PHE A 170 17.70 11.14 12.23
CA PHE A 170 16.27 11.19 12.57
C PHE A 170 15.51 11.89 11.45
N ALA A 171 15.23 11.17 10.36
CA ALA A 171 14.61 11.73 9.16
C ALA A 171 13.46 10.85 8.69
N THR A 172 12.47 11.46 8.03
CA THR A 172 11.39 10.81 7.30
C THR A 172 11.24 11.44 5.92
N ASP A 173 10.53 10.75 5.00
CA ASP A 173 10.29 11.31 3.68
C ASP A 173 8.86 11.83 3.53
N PHE A 174 8.62 12.58 2.42
CA PHE A 174 7.33 13.18 2.14
C PHE A 174 6.20 12.13 2.07
N SER A 175 6.45 10.96 1.48
CA SER A 175 5.42 9.93 1.30
C SER A 175 4.93 9.35 2.62
N ASP A 176 5.81 9.16 3.59
CA ASP A 176 5.46 8.74 4.94
C ASP A 176 4.85 9.88 5.77
N ALA A 177 5.38 11.10 5.62
CA ALA A 177 4.88 12.28 6.34
C ALA A 177 3.41 12.58 6.02
N VAL A 178 2.99 12.46 4.76
CA VAL A 178 1.60 12.65 4.32
C VAL A 178 0.63 11.72 5.07
N MET A 179 1.06 10.49 5.40
CA MET A 179 0.21 9.51 6.09
C MET A 179 0.21 9.66 7.63
N THR A 180 0.59 10.83 8.12
CA THR A 180 0.59 11.11 9.57
C THR A 180 -0.67 11.81 10.06
N ALA A 181 -1.46 12.44 9.19
CA ALA A 181 -2.49 13.44 9.52
C ALA A 181 -1.93 14.70 10.22
N LEU A 182 -0.64 15.01 10.04
CA LEU A 182 0.06 16.16 10.60
C LEU A 182 0.78 16.99 9.52
N PHE A 183 0.67 16.60 8.27
CA PHE A 183 1.48 17.12 7.17
C PHE A 183 0.62 17.83 6.12
N ASP A 184 1.05 18.99 5.68
CA ASP A 184 0.42 19.72 4.58
C ASP A 184 1.00 19.22 3.25
N ILE A 185 0.14 18.55 2.47
CA ILE A 185 0.54 17.93 1.21
C ILE A 185 0.89 18.97 0.12
N SER A 186 0.35 20.17 0.20
CA SER A 186 0.58 21.22 -0.80
C SER A 186 1.91 21.93 -0.59
N SER A 187 2.25 22.25 0.67
CA SER A 187 3.50 22.91 1.02
C SER A 187 4.65 21.92 1.28
N LEU A 188 4.35 20.62 1.41
CA LEU A 188 5.29 19.56 1.81
C LEU A 188 6.02 19.87 3.12
N THR A 189 5.27 20.36 4.13
CA THR A 189 5.76 20.69 5.46
C THR A 189 4.83 20.15 6.54
N TRP A 190 5.34 20.05 7.77
CA TRP A 190 4.49 19.79 8.94
C TRP A 190 3.45 20.91 9.12
N SER A 191 2.18 20.55 9.32
CA SER A 191 1.08 21.49 9.55
C SER A 191 1.05 21.92 11.03
N GLU A 192 1.46 23.15 11.32
CA GLU A 192 1.40 23.70 12.68
C GLU A 192 -0.05 23.73 13.21
N GLU A 193 -1.03 23.92 12.34
CA GLU A 193 -2.46 23.88 12.71
C GLU A 193 -2.86 22.51 13.25
N LEU A 194 -2.54 21.42 12.54
CA LEU A 194 -2.92 20.06 12.93
C LEU A 194 -2.10 19.57 14.12
N ILE A 195 -0.82 19.91 14.19
CA ILE A 195 0.07 19.64 15.33
C ILE A 195 -0.48 20.29 16.59
N SER A 196 -0.84 21.57 16.52
CA SER A 196 -1.42 22.33 17.62
C SER A 196 -2.80 21.79 18.03
N ALA A 197 -3.64 21.45 17.04
CA ALA A 197 -4.98 20.88 17.31
C ALA A 197 -4.91 19.55 18.07
N LEU A 198 -3.91 18.70 17.80
CA LEU A 198 -3.66 17.45 18.52
C LEU A 198 -2.80 17.68 19.79
N GLY A 199 -2.26 18.89 19.97
CA GLY A 199 -1.42 19.24 21.12
C GLY A 199 -0.07 18.51 21.13
N ILE A 200 0.45 18.12 19.97
CA ILE A 200 1.73 17.45 19.81
C ILE A 200 2.84 18.52 19.80
N GLU A 201 4.01 18.18 20.28
CA GLU A 201 5.21 19.04 20.15
C GLU A 201 5.89 18.79 18.81
N SER A 202 6.00 19.81 17.95
CA SER A 202 6.62 19.69 16.62
C SER A 202 8.08 19.20 16.70
N SER A 203 8.78 19.54 17.79
CA SER A 203 10.13 19.06 18.08
C SER A 203 10.27 17.54 18.18
N LYS A 204 9.19 16.81 18.44
CA LYS A 204 9.14 15.34 18.51
C LYS A 204 8.93 14.66 17.15
N LEU A 205 8.71 15.44 16.09
CA LEU A 205 8.61 14.93 14.72
C LEU A 205 9.98 14.94 14.04
N PRO A 206 10.32 13.97 13.17
CA PRO A 206 11.59 13.93 12.45
C PRO A 206 11.69 15.05 11.40
N ASP A 207 12.92 15.30 10.92
CA ASP A 207 13.13 16.18 9.78
C ASP A 207 12.58 15.53 8.50
N VAL A 208 11.90 16.30 7.65
CA VAL A 208 11.24 15.78 6.44
C VAL A 208 12.05 16.15 5.20
N HIS A 209 12.24 15.17 4.31
CA HIS A 209 13.01 15.32 3.09
C HIS A 209 12.38 14.59 1.91
N ALA A 210 12.92 14.79 0.70
CA ALA A 210 12.56 13.97 -0.45
C ALA A 210 13.07 12.53 -0.29
N SER A 211 12.33 11.55 -0.82
CA SER A 211 12.66 10.12 -0.71
C SER A 211 14.06 9.77 -1.23
N ILE A 212 14.58 10.53 -2.22
CA ILE A 212 15.91 10.34 -2.83
C ILE A 212 17.06 10.94 -2.02
N THR A 213 16.80 11.49 -0.82
CA THR A 213 17.82 12.16 -0.01
C THR A 213 18.88 11.18 0.47
N ASP A 214 20.16 11.50 0.23
CA ASP A 214 21.31 10.77 0.75
C ASP A 214 21.49 11.08 2.26
N LEU A 215 21.25 10.09 3.11
CA LEU A 215 21.44 10.17 4.57
C LEU A 215 22.91 10.00 4.97
N GLY A 216 23.78 9.67 4.02
CA GLY A 216 25.21 9.45 4.24
C GLY A 216 25.60 7.98 4.18
N GLU A 217 26.80 7.68 4.62
CA GLU A 217 27.36 6.34 4.70
C GLU A 217 26.80 5.55 5.88
N ILE A 218 26.77 4.24 5.76
CA ILE A 218 26.45 3.36 6.90
C ILE A 218 27.52 3.57 7.97
N ARG A 219 27.10 3.68 9.24
CA ARG A 219 28.04 3.75 10.37
C ARG A 219 29.02 2.56 10.34
N LYS A 220 30.31 2.84 10.57
CA LYS A 220 31.40 1.85 10.35
C LYS A 220 31.18 0.54 11.10
N GLU A 221 30.74 0.62 12.35
CA GLU A 221 30.44 -0.56 13.17
C GLU A 221 29.28 -1.38 12.58
N VAL A 222 28.21 -0.71 12.13
CA VAL A 222 27.05 -1.36 11.53
C VAL A 222 27.41 -1.98 10.16
N ALA A 223 28.21 -1.28 9.36
CA ALA A 223 28.68 -1.80 8.07
C ALA A 223 29.52 -3.08 8.25
N ALA A 224 30.38 -3.11 9.27
CA ALA A 224 31.18 -4.29 9.59
C ALA A 224 30.32 -5.48 10.03
N ASP A 225 29.33 -5.25 10.88
CA ASP A 225 28.40 -6.28 11.38
C ASP A 225 27.53 -6.85 10.23
N LEU A 226 27.09 -6.01 9.31
CA LEU A 226 26.28 -6.40 8.14
C LEU A 226 27.14 -7.03 7.02
N GLY A 227 28.45 -6.83 7.01
CA GLY A 227 29.35 -7.22 5.92
C GLY A 227 29.18 -6.38 4.65
N LEU A 228 28.63 -5.17 4.78
CA LEU A 228 28.49 -4.18 3.72
C LEU A 228 29.72 -3.24 3.64
N PRO A 229 30.03 -2.67 2.48
CA PRO A 229 31.07 -1.64 2.41
C PRO A 229 30.61 -0.39 3.18
N SER A 230 31.51 0.23 3.96
CA SER A 230 31.18 1.48 4.65
C SER A 230 30.88 2.64 3.70
N SER A 231 31.34 2.55 2.45
CA SER A 231 31.05 3.52 1.38
C SER A 231 29.63 3.36 0.77
N CYS A 232 28.88 2.32 1.14
CA CYS A 232 27.50 2.16 0.71
C CYS A 232 26.65 3.31 1.28
N LYS A 233 25.98 4.05 0.41
CA LYS A 233 25.11 5.16 0.76
C LYS A 233 23.73 4.65 1.19
N VAL A 234 23.20 5.25 2.25
CA VAL A 234 21.82 5.02 2.69
C VAL A 234 20.95 6.13 2.12
N ILE A 235 20.03 5.76 1.23
CA ILE A 235 19.04 6.69 0.69
C ILE A 235 17.74 6.53 1.48
N LEU A 236 17.14 7.68 1.84
CA LEU A 236 16.02 7.76 2.79
C LEU A 236 14.89 6.78 2.47
N GLY A 237 14.57 6.56 1.18
CA GLY A 237 13.51 5.65 0.78
C GLY A 237 12.11 6.26 0.91
N ALA A 238 11.10 5.44 0.71
CA ALA A 238 9.70 5.86 0.70
C ALA A 238 8.79 4.85 1.41
N GLY A 239 7.57 5.27 1.72
CA GLY A 239 6.52 4.36 2.13
C GLY A 239 6.19 3.34 1.03
N ASP A 240 5.63 2.19 1.41
CA ASP A 240 5.34 1.06 0.51
C ASP A 240 4.43 1.45 -0.66
N GLY A 241 3.42 2.30 -0.44
CA GLY A 241 2.53 2.79 -1.50
C GLY A 241 3.26 3.62 -2.56
N CYS A 242 4.17 4.51 -2.14
CA CYS A 242 4.99 5.31 -3.04
C CYS A 242 6.03 4.45 -3.78
N SER A 243 6.70 3.54 -3.06
CA SER A 243 7.64 2.58 -3.65
C SER A 243 6.94 1.69 -4.69
N ALA A 244 5.72 1.22 -4.40
CA ALA A 244 4.93 0.45 -5.36
C ALA A 244 4.58 1.25 -6.62
N ALA A 245 4.29 2.56 -6.50
CA ALA A 245 4.07 3.44 -7.66
C ALA A 245 5.31 3.50 -8.56
N VAL A 246 6.48 3.81 -7.99
CA VAL A 246 7.75 3.84 -8.73
C VAL A 246 8.04 2.48 -9.35
N GLY A 247 7.91 1.41 -8.58
CA GLY A 247 8.20 0.04 -9.04
C GLY A 247 7.16 -0.54 -9.99
N ALA A 248 5.98 0.06 -10.07
CA ALA A 248 5.04 -0.18 -11.16
C ALA A 248 5.41 0.59 -12.44
N GLY A 249 6.45 1.42 -12.42
CA GLY A 249 6.85 2.27 -13.53
C GLY A 249 6.00 3.52 -13.69
N ALA A 250 5.24 3.89 -12.67
CA ALA A 250 4.44 5.12 -12.65
C ALA A 250 5.31 6.27 -12.11
N VAL A 251 6.02 6.95 -13.01
CA VAL A 251 7.00 8.00 -12.70
C VAL A 251 6.80 9.29 -13.51
N GLU A 252 5.88 9.27 -14.47
CA GLU A 252 5.52 10.41 -15.31
C GLU A 252 4.03 10.76 -15.10
N VAL A 253 3.68 12.02 -15.34
CA VAL A 253 2.26 12.48 -15.22
C VAL A 253 1.36 11.69 -16.16
N GLY A 254 0.24 11.20 -15.62
CA GLY A 254 -0.72 10.36 -16.35
C GLY A 254 -0.43 8.85 -16.27
N ASP A 255 0.77 8.44 -15.84
CA ASP A 255 1.02 7.03 -15.55
C ASP A 255 0.02 6.53 -14.50
N THR A 256 -0.60 5.40 -14.79
CA THR A 256 -1.61 4.83 -13.91
C THR A 256 -1.31 3.36 -13.66
N TYR A 257 -1.41 2.95 -12.38
CA TYR A 257 -1.27 1.56 -12.03
C TYR A 257 -2.39 1.09 -11.08
N LEU A 258 -2.66 -0.20 -11.15
CA LEU A 258 -3.56 -0.94 -10.28
C LEU A 258 -2.74 -1.99 -9.53
N TYR A 259 -2.71 -1.91 -8.21
CA TYR A 259 -2.28 -3.03 -7.38
C TYR A 259 -3.47 -3.94 -7.08
N LEU A 260 -3.34 -5.23 -7.33
CA LEU A 260 -4.38 -6.23 -7.11
C LEU A 260 -3.83 -7.40 -6.26
N GLY A 261 -3.89 -7.22 -4.95
CA GLY A 261 -3.52 -8.20 -3.94
C GLY A 261 -4.73 -8.62 -3.10
N SER A 262 -4.54 -8.88 -1.80
CA SER A 262 -5.65 -9.13 -0.84
C SER A 262 -6.59 -7.94 -0.77
N SER A 263 -6.06 -6.72 -0.67
CA SER A 263 -6.70 -5.44 -0.98
C SER A 263 -6.35 -5.00 -2.40
N ALA A 264 -6.88 -3.87 -2.85
CA ALA A 264 -6.48 -3.27 -4.11
C ALA A 264 -6.49 -1.75 -4.05
N TRP A 265 -5.74 -1.10 -4.95
CA TRP A 265 -5.84 0.34 -5.17
C TRP A 265 -5.49 0.70 -6.61
N ILE A 266 -6.13 1.75 -7.10
CA ILE A 266 -5.78 2.40 -8.37
C ILE A 266 -5.16 3.74 -8.02
N SER A 267 -4.03 4.03 -8.65
CA SER A 267 -3.29 5.28 -8.47
C SER A 267 -2.85 5.82 -9.82
N THR A 268 -2.85 7.14 -9.95
CA THR A 268 -2.36 7.86 -11.12
C THR A 268 -1.39 8.94 -10.68
N ILE A 269 -0.48 9.37 -11.57
CA ILE A 269 0.53 10.38 -11.26
C ILE A 269 0.07 11.74 -11.72
N THR A 270 0.20 12.74 -10.85
CA THR A 270 -0.22 14.13 -11.10
C THR A 270 0.85 15.14 -10.68
N GLU A 271 0.80 16.37 -11.22
CA GLU A 271 1.67 17.48 -10.81
C GLU A 271 1.17 18.18 -9.54
N GLU A 272 -0.10 18.03 -9.21
CA GLU A 272 -0.72 18.62 -8.02
C GLU A 272 -1.50 17.55 -7.23
N PRO A 273 -1.66 17.71 -5.90
CA PRO A 273 -2.52 16.82 -5.13
C PRO A 273 -3.96 16.87 -5.66
N LEU A 274 -4.56 15.72 -5.91
CA LEU A 274 -5.98 15.64 -6.24
C LEU A 274 -6.81 15.75 -4.97
N LEU A 275 -7.46 16.89 -4.79
CA LEU A 275 -8.38 17.17 -3.67
C LEU A 275 -9.83 16.98 -4.12
N ASP A 276 -10.30 15.76 -4.14
CA ASP A 276 -11.65 15.40 -4.55
C ASP A 276 -12.71 16.01 -3.62
N LYS A 277 -13.73 16.69 -4.19
CA LYS A 277 -14.78 17.40 -3.43
C LYS A 277 -15.60 16.49 -2.50
N GLU A 278 -15.77 15.22 -2.90
CA GLU A 278 -16.47 14.20 -2.12
C GLU A 278 -15.52 13.40 -1.23
N MET A 279 -14.21 13.71 -1.27
CA MET A 279 -13.16 13.04 -0.51
C MET A 279 -13.15 11.52 -0.72
N ARG A 280 -13.40 11.06 -1.96
CA ARG A 280 -13.47 9.62 -2.31
C ARG A 280 -12.11 8.96 -2.42
N VAL A 281 -11.07 9.75 -2.76
CA VAL A 281 -9.69 9.30 -2.93
C VAL A 281 -8.77 10.03 -1.96
N PHE A 282 -7.54 9.56 -1.80
CA PHE A 282 -6.50 10.28 -1.09
C PHE A 282 -5.36 10.64 -2.04
N SER A 283 -4.57 11.65 -1.71
CA SER A 283 -3.35 12.00 -2.42
C SER A 283 -2.13 11.70 -1.57
N GLY A 284 -1.11 11.08 -2.17
CA GLY A 284 0.21 10.86 -1.58
C GLY A 284 1.28 11.68 -2.29
N ALA A 285 2.36 12.03 -1.60
CA ALA A 285 3.54 12.64 -2.19
C ALA A 285 4.41 11.57 -2.86
N HIS A 286 4.87 11.82 -4.09
CA HIS A 286 5.64 10.87 -4.88
C HIS A 286 7.16 11.00 -4.63
N ALA A 287 7.92 9.92 -4.90
CA ALA A 287 9.39 9.95 -4.79
C ALA A 287 10.04 10.81 -5.89
N VAL A 288 9.39 10.99 -7.03
CA VAL A 288 9.78 11.99 -8.03
C VAL A 288 9.33 13.34 -7.52
N ASN A 289 10.28 14.26 -7.34
CA ASN A 289 10.01 15.57 -6.77
C ASN A 289 8.99 16.35 -7.62
N GLY A 290 8.01 16.96 -6.94
CA GLY A 290 6.94 17.74 -7.56
C GLY A 290 5.81 16.91 -8.15
N LEU A 291 5.82 15.58 -7.96
CA LEU A 291 4.73 14.71 -8.36
C LEU A 291 3.98 14.16 -7.15
N TYR A 292 2.73 13.76 -7.41
CA TYR A 292 1.81 13.17 -6.44
C TYR A 292 1.18 11.91 -7.02
N PHE A 293 0.65 11.04 -6.14
CA PHE A 293 -0.06 9.85 -6.54
C PHE A 293 -1.44 9.76 -5.87
N PRO A 294 -2.45 10.48 -6.39
CA PRO A 294 -3.82 10.28 -5.95
C PRO A 294 -4.23 8.83 -6.15
N SER A 295 -4.92 8.28 -5.13
CA SER A 295 -5.24 6.86 -5.06
C SER A 295 -6.61 6.62 -4.46
N GLY A 296 -7.32 5.63 -4.97
CA GLY A 296 -8.50 5.07 -4.34
C GLY A 296 -8.26 3.61 -3.94
N THR A 297 -8.61 3.25 -2.71
CA THR A 297 -8.32 1.94 -2.12
C THR A 297 -9.56 1.11 -1.90
N MET A 298 -9.46 -0.19 -2.12
CA MET A 298 -10.47 -1.21 -1.88
C MET A 298 -9.98 -2.20 -0.81
N GLN A 299 -10.83 -2.51 0.19
CA GLN A 299 -10.46 -3.33 1.35
C GLN A 299 -10.34 -4.83 1.04
N ALA A 300 -11.28 -5.39 0.28
CA ALA A 300 -11.42 -6.83 0.11
C ALA A 300 -11.47 -7.23 -1.38
N ALA A 301 -10.33 -7.15 -2.07
CA ALA A 301 -10.19 -7.57 -3.47
C ALA A 301 -9.89 -9.08 -3.58
N GLY A 302 -8.63 -9.49 -3.54
CA GLY A 302 -8.25 -10.91 -3.51
C GLY A 302 -8.77 -11.64 -2.28
N THR A 303 -9.00 -10.92 -1.17
CA THR A 303 -9.68 -11.47 0.00
C THR A 303 -11.08 -12.00 -0.33
N SER A 304 -11.87 -11.30 -1.16
CA SER A 304 -13.18 -11.78 -1.61
C SER A 304 -13.06 -13.08 -2.41
N TYR A 305 -12.05 -13.17 -3.27
CA TYR A 305 -11.81 -14.38 -4.06
C TYR A 305 -11.33 -15.56 -3.19
N SER A 306 -10.43 -15.32 -2.24
CA SER A 306 -10.01 -16.35 -1.28
C SER A 306 -11.18 -16.83 -0.42
N TRP A 307 -11.99 -15.90 0.09
CA TRP A 307 -13.17 -16.22 0.89
C TRP A 307 -14.17 -17.11 0.13
N ILE A 308 -14.51 -16.77 -1.12
CA ILE A 308 -15.48 -17.58 -1.88
C ILE A 308 -14.92 -18.95 -2.26
N LYS A 309 -13.63 -19.03 -2.58
CA LYS A 309 -12.91 -20.28 -2.83
C LYS A 309 -13.04 -21.22 -1.62
N GLU A 310 -12.71 -20.73 -0.45
CA GLU A 310 -12.77 -21.50 0.81
C GLU A 310 -14.22 -21.92 1.12
N THR A 311 -15.16 -20.97 1.00
CA THR A 311 -16.58 -21.21 1.32
C THR A 311 -17.23 -22.26 0.42
N LEU A 312 -16.97 -22.23 -0.88
CA LEU A 312 -17.65 -23.11 -1.84
C LEU A 312 -16.90 -24.41 -2.13
N TYR A 313 -15.58 -24.43 -2.00
CA TYR A 313 -14.75 -25.58 -2.39
C TYR A 313 -14.03 -26.24 -1.20
N GLY A 314 -14.16 -25.71 0.01
CA GLY A 314 -13.65 -26.32 1.25
C GLY A 314 -12.12 -26.42 1.32
N VAL A 315 -11.40 -25.65 0.53
CA VAL A 315 -9.94 -25.70 0.47
C VAL A 315 -9.38 -24.76 1.54
N GLY A 316 -9.30 -25.24 2.77
CA GLY A 316 -8.53 -24.56 3.84
C GLY A 316 -7.04 -24.72 3.61
N SER A 317 -6.27 -23.69 3.90
CA SER A 317 -4.78 -23.56 4.06
C SER A 317 -3.90 -24.74 3.56
N MET A 318 -4.02 -25.17 2.31
CA MET A 318 -3.12 -26.17 1.71
C MET A 318 -2.02 -25.48 0.88
N LYS A 319 -0.81 -25.42 1.40
CA LYS A 319 0.34 -24.71 0.79
C LYS A 319 0.84 -25.25 -0.56
N GLU A 320 0.50 -26.48 -0.95
CA GLU A 320 0.94 -27.08 -2.23
C GLU A 320 -0.18 -27.25 -3.26
N SER A 321 -1.46 -27.34 -2.85
CA SER A 321 -2.61 -27.49 -3.76
C SER A 321 -3.21 -26.15 -4.23
N ASP A 322 -2.78 -25.01 -3.70
CA ASP A 322 -3.37 -23.70 -4.03
C ASP A 322 -3.17 -23.31 -5.51
N ARG A 323 -2.07 -23.71 -6.14
CA ARG A 323 -1.86 -23.48 -7.59
C ARG A 323 -2.85 -24.27 -8.43
N ASP A 324 -3.14 -25.47 -8.04
CA ASP A 324 -4.10 -26.35 -8.74
C ASP A 324 -5.52 -25.81 -8.66
N ILE A 325 -5.99 -25.31 -7.51
CA ILE A 325 -7.35 -24.79 -7.38
C ILE A 325 -7.59 -23.51 -8.18
N TYR A 326 -6.64 -22.58 -8.22
CA TYR A 326 -6.77 -21.37 -9.03
C TYR A 326 -6.79 -21.69 -10.53
N SER A 327 -5.90 -22.56 -11.00
CA SER A 327 -5.90 -23.05 -12.39
C SER A 327 -7.18 -23.81 -12.74
N TYR A 328 -7.71 -24.60 -11.79
CA TYR A 328 -8.99 -25.29 -11.96
C TYR A 328 -10.15 -24.31 -12.08
N LEU A 329 -10.23 -23.32 -11.19
CA LEU A 329 -11.27 -22.27 -11.26
C LEU A 329 -11.16 -21.45 -12.56
N ASP A 330 -9.97 -21.10 -13.00
CA ASP A 330 -9.77 -20.42 -14.30
C ASP A 330 -10.30 -21.27 -15.44
N THR A 331 -10.07 -22.58 -15.44
CA THR A 331 -10.60 -23.51 -16.44
C THR A 331 -12.13 -23.54 -16.44
N LEU A 332 -12.74 -23.63 -15.26
CA LEU A 332 -14.22 -23.62 -15.13
C LEU A 332 -14.81 -22.28 -15.58
N LEU A 333 -14.16 -21.16 -15.21
CA LEU A 333 -14.57 -19.81 -15.62
C LEU A 333 -14.48 -19.61 -17.13
N CYS A 334 -13.51 -20.22 -17.81
CA CYS A 334 -13.41 -20.22 -19.27
C CYS A 334 -14.58 -20.95 -19.93
N GLN A 335 -15.11 -21.98 -19.28
CA GLN A 335 -16.22 -22.82 -19.79
C GLN A 335 -17.60 -22.30 -19.38
N SER A 336 -17.67 -21.40 -18.40
CA SER A 336 -18.94 -20.81 -17.95
C SER A 336 -19.43 -19.72 -18.91
N HIS A 337 -20.66 -19.26 -18.71
CA HIS A 337 -21.24 -18.16 -19.48
C HIS A 337 -20.37 -16.91 -19.45
N ARG A 338 -20.56 -15.99 -20.41
CA ARG A 338 -19.71 -14.79 -20.57
C ARG A 338 -19.78 -13.80 -19.39
N HIS A 339 -20.87 -13.84 -18.62
CA HIS A 339 -21.12 -13.09 -17.38
C HIS A 339 -21.89 -13.98 -16.38
N SER A 340 -22.02 -13.50 -15.14
CA SER A 340 -22.58 -14.26 -14.01
C SER A 340 -24.10 -14.47 -14.05
N GLU A 341 -24.74 -14.43 -15.23
CA GLU A 341 -26.19 -14.58 -15.42
C GLU A 341 -27.01 -13.71 -14.44
N SER A 342 -26.62 -12.44 -14.27
CA SER A 342 -27.30 -11.44 -13.43
C SER A 342 -27.13 -11.62 -11.91
N ILE A 343 -26.09 -12.32 -11.46
CA ILE A 343 -25.69 -12.24 -10.05
C ILE A 343 -24.81 -11.02 -9.85
N LEU A 344 -25.16 -10.17 -8.89
CA LEU A 344 -24.32 -9.07 -8.44
C LEU A 344 -23.66 -9.43 -7.10
N TYR A 345 -22.41 -9.09 -6.95
CA TYR A 345 -21.69 -9.19 -5.68
C TYR A 345 -21.15 -7.82 -5.25
N LEU A 346 -21.55 -7.36 -4.06
CA LEU A 346 -20.97 -6.19 -3.41
C LEU A 346 -19.81 -6.66 -2.54
N PRO A 347 -18.55 -6.27 -2.83
CA PRO A 347 -17.35 -6.90 -2.25
C PRO A 347 -16.95 -6.38 -0.86
N TYR A 348 -17.89 -5.97 -0.04
CA TYR A 348 -17.64 -5.20 1.19
C TYR A 348 -17.51 -6.06 2.44
N LEU A 349 -16.79 -7.19 2.36
CA LEU A 349 -16.60 -8.12 3.49
C LEU A 349 -16.02 -7.47 4.75
N LEU A 350 -15.19 -6.44 4.57
CA LEU A 350 -14.47 -5.73 5.63
C LEU A 350 -14.95 -4.26 5.81
N GLY A 351 -16.15 -3.94 5.29
CA GLY A 351 -16.50 -2.56 5.01
C GLY A 351 -15.76 -2.06 3.78
N GLU A 352 -15.86 -0.77 3.45
CA GLU A 352 -15.16 -0.22 2.30
C GLU A 352 -14.59 1.16 2.57
N ARG A 353 -13.48 1.47 1.86
CA ARG A 353 -12.89 2.81 1.75
C ARG A 353 -13.42 3.50 0.51
N SER A 354 -12.61 3.60 -0.52
CA SER A 354 -12.99 4.27 -1.77
C SER A 354 -14.02 3.47 -2.58
N PRO A 355 -14.98 4.14 -3.23
CA PRO A 355 -15.22 5.58 -3.19
C PRO A 355 -16.17 6.02 -2.04
N MET A 356 -16.90 5.11 -1.39
CA MET A 356 -18.01 5.47 -0.49
C MET A 356 -17.61 5.66 0.98
N TRP A 357 -16.46 5.16 1.42
CA TRP A 357 -15.97 5.25 2.81
C TRP A 357 -16.99 4.82 3.86
N ASN A 358 -17.54 3.62 3.70
CA ASN A 358 -18.57 3.03 4.56
C ASN A 358 -18.04 1.78 5.29
N SER A 359 -17.67 1.94 6.55
CA SER A 359 -17.22 0.81 7.39
C SER A 359 -18.36 -0.17 7.76
N ASN A 360 -19.61 0.23 7.59
CA ASN A 360 -20.80 -0.59 7.85
C ASN A 360 -21.21 -1.43 6.64
N ALA A 361 -20.71 -1.13 5.44
CA ALA A 361 -21.00 -1.93 4.25
C ALA A 361 -20.61 -3.40 4.45
N ARG A 362 -21.36 -4.31 3.85
CA ARG A 362 -21.17 -5.76 4.00
C ARG A 362 -21.23 -6.47 2.65
N GLY A 363 -20.46 -7.55 2.53
CA GLY A 363 -20.51 -8.44 1.36
C GLY A 363 -21.93 -8.91 1.12
N THR A 364 -22.43 -8.77 -0.12
CA THR A 364 -23.82 -9.07 -0.46
C THR A 364 -23.90 -9.74 -1.85
N LEU A 365 -24.68 -10.80 -1.96
CA LEU A 365 -25.02 -11.44 -3.24
C LEU A 365 -26.49 -11.16 -3.56
N ILE A 366 -26.76 -10.68 -4.78
CA ILE A 366 -28.10 -10.32 -5.25
C ILE A 366 -28.38 -11.08 -6.55
N GLY A 367 -29.61 -11.54 -6.78
CA GLY A 367 -30.03 -12.14 -8.03
C GLY A 367 -29.84 -13.67 -8.11
N LEU A 368 -29.55 -14.35 -6.99
CA LEU A 368 -29.41 -15.81 -6.98
C LEU A 368 -30.71 -16.50 -7.39
N SER A 369 -30.59 -17.53 -8.22
CA SER A 369 -31.67 -18.44 -8.62
C SER A 369 -31.25 -19.90 -8.47
N ALA A 370 -32.22 -20.84 -8.55
CA ALA A 370 -31.95 -22.26 -8.43
C ALA A 370 -31.14 -22.86 -9.60
N SER A 371 -30.98 -22.15 -10.71
CA SER A 371 -30.17 -22.56 -11.86
C SER A 371 -28.69 -22.31 -11.69
N HIS A 372 -28.31 -21.37 -10.79
CA HIS A 372 -26.92 -20.96 -10.62
C HIS A 372 -26.06 -22.06 -10.00
N LYS A 373 -24.85 -22.17 -10.52
CA LYS A 373 -23.79 -23.09 -10.05
C LYS A 373 -22.75 -22.34 -9.21
N LYS A 374 -21.92 -23.09 -8.49
CA LYS A 374 -20.80 -22.51 -7.70
C LYS A 374 -19.91 -21.58 -8.53
N ILE A 375 -19.66 -21.95 -9.78
CA ILE A 375 -18.76 -21.17 -10.66
C ILE A 375 -19.36 -19.82 -11.06
N ASP A 376 -20.69 -19.71 -11.16
CA ASP A 376 -21.37 -18.45 -11.47
C ASP A 376 -21.24 -17.48 -10.30
N ILE A 377 -21.27 -17.97 -9.06
CA ILE A 377 -21.01 -17.18 -7.86
C ILE A 377 -19.54 -16.71 -7.81
N VAL A 378 -18.58 -17.59 -8.14
CA VAL A 378 -17.16 -17.22 -8.22
C VAL A 378 -16.95 -16.13 -9.26
N ARG A 379 -17.59 -16.24 -10.42
CA ARG A 379 -17.55 -15.21 -11.47
C ARG A 379 -18.11 -13.89 -10.96
N ALA A 380 -19.30 -13.90 -10.32
CA ALA A 380 -19.89 -12.70 -9.75
C ALA A 380 -18.99 -12.00 -8.74
N VAL A 381 -18.21 -12.76 -7.95
CA VAL A 381 -17.22 -12.19 -7.01
C VAL A 381 -16.12 -11.45 -7.75
N ILE A 382 -15.55 -12.03 -8.81
CA ILE A 382 -14.52 -11.37 -9.63
C ILE A 382 -15.07 -10.12 -10.31
N GLU A 383 -16.30 -10.22 -10.88
CA GLU A 383 -16.98 -9.09 -11.52
C GLU A 383 -17.28 -7.97 -10.51
N GLY A 384 -17.79 -8.28 -9.33
CA GLY A 384 -18.09 -7.30 -8.28
C GLY A 384 -16.85 -6.55 -7.78
N VAL A 385 -15.75 -7.27 -7.57
CA VAL A 385 -14.45 -6.64 -7.25
C VAL A 385 -14.02 -5.70 -8.37
N SER A 386 -14.12 -6.13 -9.62
CA SER A 386 -13.75 -5.32 -10.79
C SER A 386 -14.67 -4.11 -10.97
N MET A 387 -15.95 -4.22 -10.64
CA MET A 387 -16.91 -3.11 -10.68
C MET A 387 -16.63 -2.07 -9.59
N ASN A 388 -16.22 -2.47 -8.39
CA ASN A 388 -15.80 -1.53 -7.36
C ASN A 388 -14.52 -0.78 -7.78
N LEU A 389 -13.58 -1.46 -8.41
CA LEU A 389 -12.39 -0.82 -8.98
C LEU A 389 -12.75 0.15 -10.12
N LYS A 390 -13.75 -0.16 -10.95
CA LYS A 390 -14.29 0.77 -11.94
C LYS A 390 -14.85 2.03 -11.28
N TRP A 391 -15.56 1.91 -10.17
CA TRP A 391 -16.10 3.06 -9.44
C TRP A 391 -15.00 3.94 -8.85
N ILE A 392 -13.92 3.34 -8.35
CA ILE A 392 -12.72 4.07 -7.92
C ILE A 392 -12.08 4.79 -9.11
N LEU A 393 -11.92 4.09 -10.25
CA LEU A 393 -11.34 4.65 -11.47
C LEU A 393 -12.12 5.87 -11.95
N GLU A 394 -13.46 5.83 -11.97
CA GLU A 394 -14.31 6.96 -12.34
C GLU A 394 -14.05 8.19 -11.46
N SER A 395 -13.82 8.00 -10.14
CA SER A 395 -13.51 9.10 -9.23
C SER A 395 -12.18 9.80 -9.55
N LEU A 396 -11.21 9.07 -10.11
CA LEU A 396 -9.95 9.64 -10.58
C LEU A 396 -10.13 10.30 -11.95
N GLU A 397 -10.92 9.71 -12.85
CA GLU A 397 -11.16 10.20 -14.20
C GLU A 397 -11.96 11.51 -14.27
N GLU A 398 -12.68 11.88 -13.22
CA GLU A 398 -13.32 13.19 -13.11
C GLU A 398 -12.29 14.35 -13.19
N SER A 399 -11.04 14.09 -12.82
CA SER A 399 -9.99 15.11 -12.73
C SER A 399 -8.95 15.02 -13.84
N LEU A 400 -8.69 13.83 -14.38
CA LEU A 400 -7.75 13.65 -15.49
C LEU A 400 -8.08 12.40 -16.31
N PRO A 401 -7.87 12.43 -17.65
CA PRO A 401 -8.09 11.27 -18.48
C PRO A 401 -7.06 10.17 -18.19
N ILE A 402 -7.54 8.95 -17.94
CA ILE A 402 -6.70 7.76 -17.72
C ILE A 402 -6.69 6.92 -18.99
N GLY A 403 -5.50 6.62 -19.48
CA GLY A 403 -5.28 5.78 -20.66
C GLY A 403 -5.10 4.30 -20.33
N LYS A 404 -3.88 3.79 -20.48
CA LYS A 404 -3.51 2.43 -20.10
C LYS A 404 -3.28 2.32 -18.59
N ILE A 405 -3.55 1.15 -18.02
CA ILE A 405 -3.34 0.86 -16.61
C ILE A 405 -2.34 -0.29 -16.48
N ARG A 406 -1.21 -0.09 -15.80
CA ARG A 406 -0.29 -1.17 -15.48
C ARG A 406 -0.80 -1.90 -14.24
N VAL A 407 -0.92 -3.24 -14.32
CA VAL A 407 -1.46 -4.04 -13.21
C VAL A 407 -0.37 -4.89 -12.58
N ILE A 408 -0.22 -4.76 -11.25
CA ILE A 408 0.72 -5.50 -10.43
C ILE A 408 0.00 -6.25 -9.30
N GLY A 409 0.69 -7.18 -8.64
CA GLY A 409 0.14 -7.96 -7.53
C GLY A 409 -0.28 -9.38 -7.92
N GLY A 410 -0.34 -10.27 -6.93
CA GLY A 410 -0.42 -11.72 -7.15
C GLY A 410 -1.70 -12.22 -7.81
N VAL A 411 -2.82 -11.52 -7.67
CA VAL A 411 -4.13 -11.92 -8.22
C VAL A 411 -4.14 -11.89 -9.76
N ILE A 412 -3.31 -11.04 -10.37
CA ILE A 412 -3.23 -10.91 -11.83
C ILE A 412 -2.65 -12.15 -12.55
N LYS A 413 -2.23 -13.16 -11.79
CA LYS A 413 -1.83 -14.46 -12.35
C LYS A 413 -3.02 -15.24 -12.95
N SER A 414 -4.27 -14.93 -12.55
CA SER A 414 -5.47 -15.50 -13.17
C SER A 414 -5.70 -14.91 -14.57
N ARG A 415 -5.72 -15.81 -15.58
CA ARG A 415 -5.91 -15.43 -16.99
C ARG A 415 -7.31 -14.83 -17.25
N ILE A 416 -8.31 -15.34 -16.53
CA ILE A 416 -9.69 -14.87 -16.71
C ILE A 416 -9.87 -13.52 -16.06
N TRP A 417 -9.37 -13.34 -14.85
CA TRP A 417 -9.50 -12.06 -14.14
C TRP A 417 -8.87 -10.90 -14.92
N LYS A 418 -7.69 -11.11 -15.50
CA LYS A 418 -7.04 -10.10 -16.37
C LYS A 418 -7.97 -9.59 -17.47
N ARG A 419 -8.63 -10.49 -18.18
CA ARG A 419 -9.55 -10.13 -19.27
C ARG A 419 -10.81 -9.45 -18.76
N MET A 420 -11.37 -9.95 -17.66
CA MET A 420 -12.59 -9.38 -17.07
C MET A 420 -12.32 -7.96 -16.56
N ILE A 421 -11.23 -7.74 -15.84
CA ILE A 421 -10.92 -6.41 -15.31
C ILE A 421 -10.66 -5.38 -16.42
N SER A 422 -9.90 -5.74 -17.47
CA SER A 422 -9.72 -4.86 -18.64
C SER A 422 -11.06 -4.48 -19.26
N THR A 423 -11.94 -5.46 -19.47
CA THR A 423 -13.27 -5.24 -20.10
C THR A 423 -14.19 -4.39 -19.21
N ILE A 424 -14.26 -4.67 -17.91
CA ILE A 424 -15.11 -3.94 -16.95
C ILE A 424 -14.60 -2.51 -16.76
N LEU A 425 -13.30 -2.31 -16.62
CA LEU A 425 -12.71 -0.97 -16.53
C LEU A 425 -12.86 -0.20 -17.85
N GLY A 426 -12.95 -0.90 -18.99
CA GLY A 426 -12.93 -0.29 -20.32
C GLY A 426 -11.57 0.28 -20.69
N LYS A 427 -10.50 -0.32 -20.15
CA LYS A 427 -9.11 0.15 -20.32
C LYS A 427 -8.19 -0.96 -20.77
N THR A 428 -7.27 -0.64 -21.65
CA THR A 428 -6.12 -1.50 -21.94
C THR A 428 -5.29 -1.65 -20.67
N ILE A 429 -4.97 -2.88 -20.28
CA ILE A 429 -4.06 -3.13 -19.16
C ILE A 429 -2.76 -3.73 -19.65
N THR A 430 -1.66 -3.40 -18.97
CA THR A 430 -0.34 -4.01 -19.19
C THR A 430 0.14 -4.72 -17.94
N ILE A 431 0.84 -5.84 -18.12
CA ILE A 431 1.35 -6.68 -17.04
C ILE A 431 2.87 -6.72 -17.13
N PRO A 432 3.60 -6.25 -16.11
CA PRO A 432 5.06 -6.34 -16.09
C PRO A 432 5.55 -7.75 -15.71
N GLN A 433 6.81 -8.04 -16.05
CA GLN A 433 7.45 -9.33 -15.81
C GLN A 433 7.50 -9.70 -14.31
N ASN A 434 7.82 -8.73 -13.44
CA ASN A 434 8.09 -8.94 -12.01
C ASN A 434 6.98 -8.33 -11.14
N VAL A 435 5.76 -8.83 -11.28
CA VAL A 435 4.55 -8.29 -10.60
C VAL A 435 4.63 -8.30 -9.07
N ASP A 436 5.42 -9.19 -8.48
CA ASP A 436 5.56 -9.37 -7.03
C ASP A 436 6.73 -8.54 -6.43
N GLU A 437 7.51 -7.83 -7.26
CA GLU A 437 8.73 -7.11 -6.85
C GLU A 437 8.57 -5.57 -6.90
N ALA A 438 7.35 -5.06 -7.10
CA ALA A 438 7.15 -3.62 -7.33
C ALA A 438 7.73 -2.74 -6.21
N THR A 439 7.45 -3.03 -4.94
CA THR A 439 7.99 -2.26 -3.81
C THR A 439 9.51 -2.29 -3.74
N SER A 440 10.12 -3.46 -3.96
CA SER A 440 11.58 -3.64 -4.00
C SER A 440 12.21 -2.92 -5.19
N ILE A 441 11.60 -2.98 -6.37
CA ILE A 441 12.05 -2.24 -7.57
C ILE A 441 11.98 -0.73 -7.29
N GLY A 442 10.89 -0.25 -6.69
CA GLY A 442 10.73 1.15 -6.33
C GLY A 442 11.82 1.63 -5.37
N ALA A 443 12.10 0.87 -4.30
CA ALA A 443 13.17 1.18 -3.38
C ALA A 443 14.56 1.19 -4.08
N ALA A 444 14.82 0.23 -4.98
CA ALA A 444 16.06 0.20 -5.75
C ALA A 444 16.19 1.41 -6.70
N MET A 445 15.09 1.80 -7.36
CA MET A 445 15.05 3.00 -8.20
C MET A 445 15.36 4.26 -7.40
N ILE A 446 14.69 4.45 -6.26
CA ILE A 446 14.90 5.59 -5.35
C ILE A 446 16.36 5.65 -4.90
N ALA A 447 16.95 4.49 -4.55
CA ALA A 447 18.36 4.40 -4.16
C ALA A 447 19.31 4.78 -5.30
N GLY A 448 19.11 4.22 -6.51
CA GLY A 448 19.96 4.50 -7.67
C GLY A 448 19.91 5.94 -8.12
N VAL A 449 18.72 6.57 -8.10
CA VAL A 449 18.54 8.00 -8.37
C VAL A 449 19.23 8.85 -7.28
N GLY A 450 19.06 8.50 -6.00
CA GLY A 450 19.66 9.21 -4.88
C GLY A 450 21.18 9.27 -4.90
N VAL A 451 21.84 8.26 -5.49
CA VAL A 451 23.32 8.27 -5.67
C VAL A 451 23.75 8.64 -7.09
N GLY A 452 22.85 9.08 -7.94
CA GLY A 452 23.15 9.55 -9.30
C GLY A 452 23.61 8.47 -10.28
N LEU A 453 23.26 7.21 -10.07
CA LEU A 453 23.55 6.12 -11.03
C LEU A 453 22.70 6.24 -12.30
N PHE A 454 21.50 6.74 -12.16
CA PHE A 454 20.52 6.97 -13.23
C PHE A 454 19.41 7.93 -12.73
N ASP A 455 18.52 8.33 -13.60
CA ASP A 455 17.29 9.05 -13.27
C ASP A 455 16.06 8.11 -13.26
N PHE A 456 14.88 8.62 -12.91
CA PHE A 456 13.66 7.81 -12.85
C PHE A 456 13.22 7.22 -14.20
N SER A 457 13.66 7.77 -15.34
CA SER A 457 13.35 7.20 -16.65
C SER A 457 13.94 5.80 -16.85
N ALA A 458 15.00 5.47 -16.08
CA ALA A 458 15.61 4.14 -16.06
C ALA A 458 14.68 3.04 -15.56
N VAL A 459 13.53 3.39 -14.96
CA VAL A 459 12.50 2.41 -14.53
C VAL A 459 12.09 1.48 -15.66
N ARG A 460 12.16 1.93 -16.92
CA ARG A 460 11.90 1.12 -18.14
C ARG A 460 12.83 -0.08 -18.29
N ASN A 461 14.00 -0.06 -17.66
CA ASN A 461 14.94 -1.19 -17.63
C ASN A 461 14.60 -2.21 -16.52
N PHE A 462 13.91 -1.77 -15.46
CA PHE A 462 13.50 -2.59 -14.33
C PHE A 462 12.09 -3.17 -14.52
N VAL A 463 11.22 -2.42 -15.20
CA VAL A 463 9.81 -2.75 -15.40
C VAL A 463 9.53 -2.92 -16.87
N VAL A 464 9.54 -4.18 -17.32
CA VAL A 464 9.28 -4.56 -18.71
C VAL A 464 7.91 -5.19 -18.80
N ASP A 465 7.00 -4.58 -19.56
CA ASP A 465 5.67 -5.14 -19.81
C ASP A 465 5.80 -6.37 -20.74
N VAL A 466 5.22 -7.50 -20.32
CA VAL A 466 5.26 -8.77 -21.06
C VAL A 466 3.93 -9.17 -21.65
N GLU A 467 2.85 -8.53 -21.24
CA GLU A 467 1.50 -8.79 -21.74
C GLU A 467 0.70 -7.49 -21.82
N GLU A 468 -0.05 -7.31 -22.91
CA GLU A 468 -1.01 -6.23 -23.09
C GLU A 468 -2.39 -6.85 -23.38
N ILE A 469 -3.44 -6.38 -22.72
CA ILE A 469 -4.80 -6.93 -22.80
C ILE A 469 -5.77 -5.79 -23.06
N GLU A 470 -6.44 -5.87 -24.18
CA GLU A 470 -7.47 -4.93 -24.57
C GLU A 470 -8.86 -5.35 -24.07
N PRO A 471 -9.76 -4.39 -23.80
CA PRO A 471 -11.16 -4.67 -23.47
C PRO A 471 -11.87 -5.44 -24.59
N ILE A 472 -12.75 -6.36 -24.21
CA ILE A 472 -13.62 -7.08 -25.16
C ILE A 472 -14.84 -6.21 -25.45
N GLY A 473 -14.86 -5.51 -26.58
CA GLY A 473 -15.89 -4.50 -26.92
C GLY A 473 -17.32 -5.04 -26.88
N GLU A 474 -17.56 -6.27 -27.39
CA GLU A 474 -18.88 -6.91 -27.37
C GLU A 474 -19.48 -7.14 -25.97
N GLN A 475 -18.66 -7.19 -24.92
CA GLN A 475 -19.08 -7.43 -23.53
C GLN A 475 -19.23 -6.14 -22.73
N GLN A 476 -18.68 -5.02 -23.21
CA GLN A 476 -18.67 -3.77 -22.45
C GLN A 476 -20.07 -3.24 -22.15
N GLU A 477 -20.99 -3.31 -23.12
CA GLU A 477 -22.37 -2.82 -22.95
C GLU A 477 -23.10 -3.57 -21.83
N ASP A 478 -22.95 -4.88 -21.76
CA ASP A 478 -23.56 -5.71 -20.72
C ASP A 478 -22.96 -5.41 -19.35
N TYR A 479 -21.63 -5.27 -19.28
CA TYR A 479 -20.96 -4.87 -18.02
C TYR A 479 -21.31 -3.45 -17.58
N LEU A 480 -21.56 -2.51 -18.48
CA LEU A 480 -22.04 -1.17 -18.12
C LEU A 480 -23.45 -1.20 -17.51
N LYS A 481 -24.34 -2.07 -18.02
CA LYS A 481 -25.66 -2.27 -17.42
C LYS A 481 -25.57 -2.88 -16.03
N LEU A 482 -24.76 -3.94 -15.87
CA LEU A 482 -24.54 -4.60 -14.57
C LEU A 482 -23.88 -3.63 -13.57
N TYR A 483 -22.96 -2.79 -14.03
CA TYR A 483 -22.30 -1.78 -13.21
C TYR A 483 -23.28 -0.69 -12.72
N GLY A 484 -24.23 -0.26 -13.55
CA GLY A 484 -25.32 0.62 -13.11
C GLY A 484 -26.12 0.00 -11.96
N LEU A 485 -26.55 -1.26 -12.12
CA LEU A 485 -27.26 -2.00 -11.08
C LEU A 485 -26.42 -2.25 -9.82
N PHE A 486 -25.10 -2.43 -9.98
CA PHE A 486 -24.17 -2.57 -8.86
C PHE A 486 -24.18 -1.31 -7.97
N LYS A 487 -24.05 -0.11 -8.55
CA LYS A 487 -24.10 1.16 -7.82
C LYS A 487 -25.49 1.38 -7.16
N GLU A 488 -26.56 1.15 -7.88
CA GLU A 488 -27.92 1.26 -7.36
C GLU A 488 -28.16 0.29 -6.19
N SER A 489 -27.68 -0.94 -6.28
CA SER A 489 -27.78 -1.94 -5.21
C SER A 489 -27.06 -1.52 -3.94
N TYR A 490 -25.88 -0.93 -4.07
CA TYR A 490 -25.17 -0.38 -2.91
C TYR A 490 -26.02 0.69 -2.21
N HIS A 491 -26.51 1.69 -2.95
CA HIS A 491 -27.30 2.79 -2.36
C HIS A 491 -28.62 2.29 -1.75
N ALA A 492 -29.26 1.31 -2.36
CA ALA A 492 -30.48 0.72 -1.80
C ALA A 492 -30.24 -0.01 -0.47
N LEU A 493 -29.03 -0.50 -0.22
CA LEU A 493 -28.68 -1.28 0.97
C LEU A 493 -27.95 -0.48 2.06
N GLU A 494 -27.61 0.78 1.84
CA GLU A 494 -26.85 1.60 2.83
C GLU A 494 -27.52 1.60 4.20
N LYS A 495 -28.82 1.89 4.25
CA LYS A 495 -29.59 1.86 5.51
C LYS A 495 -29.59 0.48 6.17
N THR A 496 -29.73 -0.58 5.38
CA THR A 496 -29.70 -1.96 5.87
C THR A 496 -28.34 -2.29 6.50
N PHE A 497 -27.24 -1.84 5.92
CA PHE A 497 -25.90 -2.04 6.49
C PHE A 497 -25.73 -1.35 7.84
N GLU A 498 -26.27 -0.14 8.01
CA GLU A 498 -26.27 0.58 9.29
C GLU A 498 -27.07 -0.18 10.37
N GLU A 499 -28.27 -0.63 10.02
CA GLU A 499 -29.15 -1.38 10.94
C GLU A 499 -28.53 -2.72 11.35
N LEU A 500 -27.94 -3.49 10.40
CA LEU A 500 -27.26 -4.74 10.71
C LEU A 500 -26.08 -4.57 11.68
N ASN A 501 -25.36 -3.44 11.59
CA ASN A 501 -24.27 -3.15 12.52
C ASN A 501 -24.80 -2.82 13.94
N GLY A 502 -25.99 -2.25 14.05
CA GLY A 502 -26.68 -2.00 15.31
C GLY A 502 -27.06 -3.29 16.06
N VAL A 503 -27.53 -4.30 15.32
CA VAL A 503 -27.91 -5.62 15.89
C VAL A 503 -26.70 -6.37 16.48
N ARG A 504 -25.50 -6.21 15.92
CA ARG A 504 -24.28 -6.90 16.40
C ARG A 504 -23.68 -6.31 17.67
N ARG A 505 -24.10 -5.09 18.08
CA ARG A 505 -23.61 -4.40 19.29
C ARG A 505 -24.49 -4.63 20.51
N GLY A 506 -25.63 -5.30 20.36
CA GLY A 506 -26.48 -5.81 21.44
C GLY A 506 -26.12 -7.24 21.82
#